data_175f1b56323c90ad718c92e42da9baa9
#
_entry.id   175f1b56323c90ad718c92e42da9baa9
#
_cell.length_a   1.000
_cell.length_b   1.000
_cell.length_c   1.000
_cell.angle_alpha   90.00
_cell.angle_beta   90.00
_cell.angle_gamma   90.00
#
_symmetry.space_group_name_H-M   'P 1'
#
loop_
_entity.id
_entity.type
_entity.pdbx_description
1 polymer ?
#
loop_
_entity_poly.entity_id
_entity_poly.type
_entity_poly.pdbx_seq_one_letter_code
_entity_poly.pdbx_strand_id
1 'polypeptide(L)'
;MKVCKKKLFSILFIFFSINVFAKSSDLQIHYINVGQGGSTLIIGPNGTKILYDFGRVSGRKYIVPYLKERLKLQPEKGIDYAILSHADKDHYMGYRDIVSQEFGGFNILKANYEPGTSKQSKTLKKYLFDPAKDENIKAGAFRPIPLGLLIDLGNGAKAIVVAANGNVLGDDPFEKNNRSINENDRSISLFIKYDKFQYILDGDLGAGREKCSNHQTSQRDIQTKVAQSLLDFGLIDKDNGVDILHIAHHGSESSTSWSYYQLVKPEVGIISVGPDQGNFLHPRVDVVENVLTCKTTDGKFHKDACSKERGGDTRATCYSVGERAPPLKALYQTDYGSPGESSTGRTSFQGFVGGDIIISTDGNTNYSIEWTGNTIHSPKTVHYESIPSGKTNFKFDETR
;
A
#
# COMPACT_ATOMS: atom_id res chain seq x y z
N MET A 1 -85.22 -9.07 -11.82
CA MET A 1 -83.97 -9.28 -11.07
C MET A 1 -82.78 -8.84 -11.93
N LYS A 2 -82.17 -7.68 -11.62
CA LYS A 2 -81.01 -7.19 -12.37
C LYS A 2 -79.79 -7.48 -11.52
N VAL A 3 -78.87 -8.33 -12.00
CA VAL A 3 -77.59 -8.65 -11.32
C VAL A 3 -76.60 -7.60 -11.69
N CYS A 4 -76.16 -6.85 -10.65
CA CYS A 4 -75.12 -5.80 -10.78
C CYS A 4 -73.74 -6.46 -10.69
N LYS A 5 -72.98 -6.51 -11.81
CA LYS A 5 -71.58 -6.98 -11.83
C LYS A 5 -70.66 -5.86 -11.32
N LYS A 6 -70.14 -6.00 -10.10
CA LYS A 6 -69.04 -5.15 -9.58
C LYS A 6 -67.75 -5.55 -10.28
N LYS A 7 -67.14 -4.63 -11.02
CA LYS A 7 -65.80 -4.75 -11.56
C LYS A 7 -64.81 -4.43 -10.40
N LEU A 8 -64.05 -5.44 -10.03
CA LEU A 8 -62.93 -5.29 -9.08
C LEU A 8 -61.72 -4.76 -9.87
N PHE A 9 -61.31 -3.53 -9.60
CA PHE A 9 -60.05 -2.97 -10.13
C PHE A 9 -58.92 -3.38 -9.18
N SER A 10 -58.09 -4.34 -9.61
CA SER A 10 -56.84 -4.66 -8.90
C SER A 10 -55.81 -3.61 -9.27
N ILE A 11 -55.46 -2.76 -8.31
CA ILE A 11 -54.34 -1.83 -8.42
C ILE A 11 -53.09 -2.64 -8.09
N LEU A 12 -52.27 -2.92 -9.11
CA LEU A 12 -50.96 -3.54 -8.96
C LEU A 12 -49.99 -2.47 -8.49
N PHE A 13 -49.67 -2.46 -7.18
CA PHE A 13 -48.58 -1.68 -6.66
C PHE A 13 -47.24 -2.32 -7.06
N ILE A 14 -46.60 -1.76 -8.09
CA ILE A 14 -45.20 -2.08 -8.42
C ILE A 14 -44.33 -1.35 -7.40
N PHE A 15 -43.90 -2.07 -6.40
CA PHE A 15 -42.80 -1.60 -5.52
C PHE A 15 -41.51 -1.52 -6.32
N PHE A 16 -41.18 -0.36 -6.83
CA PHE A 16 -39.82 -0.06 -7.24
C PHE A 16 -38.98 -0.02 -5.98
N SER A 17 -38.27 -1.10 -5.71
CA SER A 17 -37.19 -1.10 -4.74
C SER A 17 -36.08 -0.19 -5.28
N ILE A 18 -36.12 1.09 -4.89
CA ILE A 18 -34.98 1.97 -5.05
C ILE A 18 -33.92 1.41 -4.12
N ASN A 19 -32.99 0.64 -4.66
CA ASN A 19 -31.75 0.35 -3.97
C ASN A 19 -31.00 1.68 -3.84
N VAL A 20 -31.34 2.46 -2.82
CA VAL A 20 -30.47 3.49 -2.32
C VAL A 20 -29.28 2.72 -1.75
N PHE A 21 -28.22 2.59 -2.54
CA PHE A 21 -26.91 2.26 -1.97
C PHE A 21 -26.66 3.33 -0.93
N ALA A 22 -26.85 3.00 0.32
CA ALA A 22 -26.39 3.82 1.42
C ALA A 22 -24.90 4.07 1.14
N LYS A 23 -24.52 5.34 0.98
CA LYS A 23 -23.14 5.74 0.80
C LYS A 23 -22.41 5.17 2.01
N SER A 24 -21.50 4.22 1.81
CA SER A 24 -20.75 3.64 2.90
C SER A 24 -20.10 4.80 3.65
N SER A 25 -20.32 4.88 4.96
CA SER A 25 -19.66 5.87 5.82
C SER A 25 -18.22 5.44 6.13
N ASP A 26 -17.79 4.31 5.61
CA ASP A 26 -16.51 3.70 5.92
C ASP A 26 -15.41 4.22 5.01
N LEU A 27 -14.25 4.42 5.58
CA LEU A 27 -13.00 4.52 4.85
C LEU A 27 -12.66 3.13 4.29
N GLN A 28 -12.35 3.06 2.99
CA GLN A 28 -11.91 1.85 2.33
C GLN A 28 -10.53 2.02 1.73
N ILE A 29 -9.66 1.02 1.89
CA ILE A 29 -8.33 0.99 1.30
C ILE A 29 -8.19 -0.34 0.58
N HIS A 30 -7.98 -0.29 -0.73
CA HIS A 30 -7.90 -1.45 -1.60
C HIS A 30 -6.48 -1.61 -2.13
N TYR A 31 -5.78 -2.65 -1.72
CA TYR A 31 -4.58 -3.11 -2.37
C TYR A 31 -4.97 -3.96 -3.57
N ILE A 32 -4.77 -3.42 -4.76
CA ILE A 32 -5.10 -4.10 -6.01
C ILE A 32 -3.95 -5.01 -6.38
N ASN A 33 -4.21 -6.30 -6.55
CA ASN A 33 -3.20 -7.23 -7.04
C ASN A 33 -2.85 -6.91 -8.50
N VAL A 34 -1.66 -6.41 -8.72
CA VAL A 34 -1.10 -6.05 -10.04
C VAL A 34 0.09 -6.95 -10.43
N GLY A 35 0.31 -8.02 -9.68
CA GLY A 35 1.58 -8.76 -9.70
C GLY A 35 2.68 -7.95 -9.03
N GLN A 36 3.89 -7.95 -9.62
CA GLN A 36 4.97 -7.10 -9.10
C GLN A 36 4.65 -5.63 -9.30
N GLY A 37 4.65 -4.88 -8.18
CA GLY A 37 4.43 -3.44 -8.15
C GLY A 37 3.36 -3.00 -7.15
N GLY A 38 3.19 -1.69 -7.00
CA GLY A 38 2.22 -1.07 -6.11
C GLY A 38 0.98 -0.57 -6.84
N SER A 39 -0.21 -0.79 -6.27
CA SER A 39 -1.43 -0.06 -6.62
C SER A 39 -2.42 -0.09 -5.46
N THR A 40 -2.68 1.07 -4.87
CA THR A 40 -3.58 1.20 -3.72
C THR A 40 -4.64 2.27 -4.00
N LEU A 41 -5.91 1.90 -3.91
CA LEU A 41 -7.01 2.84 -4.00
C LEU A 41 -7.57 3.12 -2.60
N ILE A 42 -7.65 4.38 -2.23
CA ILE A 42 -8.28 4.84 -0.98
C ILE A 42 -9.59 5.53 -1.36
N ILE A 43 -10.69 5.13 -0.73
CA ILE A 43 -12.01 5.74 -0.90
C ILE A 43 -12.45 6.26 0.46
N GLY A 44 -12.54 7.57 0.56
CA GLY A 44 -13.00 8.24 1.78
C GLY A 44 -14.50 8.13 2.00
N PRO A 45 -14.98 8.31 3.24
CA PRO A 45 -16.41 8.35 3.57
C PRO A 45 -17.22 9.36 2.74
N ASN A 46 -16.62 10.46 2.27
CA ASN A 46 -17.28 11.42 1.38
C ASN A 46 -17.22 11.02 -0.11
N GLY A 47 -16.54 9.93 -0.44
CA GLY A 47 -16.33 9.44 -1.80
C GLY A 47 -15.10 10.00 -2.49
N THR A 48 -14.25 10.79 -1.81
CA THR A 48 -12.92 11.20 -2.32
C THR A 48 -12.07 9.96 -2.60
N LYS A 49 -11.44 9.91 -3.77
CA LYS A 49 -10.64 8.79 -4.25
C LYS A 49 -9.18 9.19 -4.43
N ILE A 50 -8.28 8.45 -3.82
CA ILE A 50 -6.85 8.55 -4.04
C ILE A 50 -6.40 7.23 -4.67
N LEU A 51 -5.89 7.27 -5.89
CA LEU A 51 -5.19 6.13 -6.49
C LEU A 51 -3.69 6.36 -6.35
N TYR A 52 -3.06 5.53 -5.54
CA TYR A 52 -1.64 5.59 -5.21
C TYR A 52 -0.92 4.46 -5.93
N ASP A 53 0.00 4.80 -6.81
CA ASP A 53 0.69 3.93 -7.75
C ASP A 53 -0.20 3.15 -8.75
N PHE A 54 0.39 2.67 -9.83
CA PHE A 54 -0.34 2.20 -11.00
C PHE A 54 0.19 0.87 -11.55
N GLY A 55 0.99 0.14 -10.78
CA GLY A 55 1.52 -1.16 -11.14
C GLY A 55 2.58 -1.16 -12.26
N ARG A 56 3.14 -2.35 -12.49
CA ARG A 56 4.22 -2.56 -13.47
C ARG A 56 3.70 -2.78 -14.88
N VAL A 57 2.70 -3.62 -15.05
CA VAL A 57 2.24 -4.07 -16.37
C VAL A 57 0.75 -3.83 -16.51
N SER A 58 0.44 -2.99 -17.50
CA SER A 58 -0.91 -2.77 -18.01
C SER A 58 -1.99 -2.57 -16.95
N GLY A 59 -2.22 -1.33 -16.60
CA GLY A 59 -3.41 -0.92 -15.84
C GLY A 59 -4.69 -1.52 -16.44
N ARG A 60 -4.77 -1.70 -17.76
CA ARG A 60 -5.89 -2.33 -18.47
C ARG A 60 -6.19 -3.75 -18.02
N LYS A 61 -5.18 -4.52 -17.58
CA LYS A 61 -5.36 -5.93 -17.24
C LYS A 61 -5.89 -6.14 -15.83
N TYR A 62 -5.47 -5.30 -14.89
CA TYR A 62 -5.79 -5.47 -13.47
C TYR A 62 -6.52 -4.28 -12.87
N ILE A 63 -5.97 -3.06 -13.01
CA ILE A 63 -6.51 -1.88 -12.34
C ILE A 63 -7.83 -1.42 -12.98
N VAL A 64 -7.88 -1.29 -14.31
CA VAL A 64 -9.10 -0.84 -15.00
C VAL A 64 -10.28 -1.77 -14.76
N PRO A 65 -10.16 -3.12 -14.90
CA PRO A 65 -11.24 -4.03 -14.53
C PRO A 65 -11.62 -3.94 -13.06
N TYR A 66 -10.65 -3.80 -12.15
CA TYR A 66 -10.93 -3.63 -10.74
C TYR A 66 -11.80 -2.39 -10.48
N LEU A 67 -11.41 -1.25 -11.03
CA LEU A 67 -12.15 0.00 -10.86
C LEU A 67 -13.53 -0.04 -11.52
N LYS A 68 -13.64 -0.51 -12.78
CA LYS A 68 -14.87 -0.48 -13.56
C LYS A 68 -15.83 -1.64 -13.24
N GLU A 69 -15.31 -2.84 -13.15
CA GLU A 69 -16.14 -4.03 -13.08
C GLU A 69 -16.43 -4.46 -11.65
N ARG A 70 -15.41 -4.42 -10.78
CA ARG A 70 -15.56 -4.79 -9.37
C ARG A 70 -16.17 -3.66 -8.54
N LEU A 71 -15.58 -2.46 -8.60
CA LEU A 71 -16.04 -1.31 -7.81
C LEU A 71 -17.14 -0.50 -8.49
N LYS A 72 -17.44 -0.76 -9.77
CA LYS A 72 -18.44 -0.02 -10.55
C LYS A 72 -18.20 1.49 -10.58
N LEU A 73 -16.92 1.90 -10.50
CA LEU A 73 -16.59 3.31 -10.59
C LEU A 73 -16.87 3.84 -11.99
N GLN A 74 -17.42 5.03 -12.05
CA GLN A 74 -17.74 5.71 -13.30
C GLN A 74 -16.55 6.58 -13.72
N PRO A 75 -15.95 6.34 -14.90
CA PRO A 75 -14.76 7.07 -15.35
C PRO A 75 -14.94 8.60 -15.37
N GLU A 76 -16.13 9.07 -15.75
CA GLU A 76 -16.47 10.49 -15.82
C GLU A 76 -16.52 11.17 -14.44
N LYS A 77 -16.81 10.42 -13.37
CA LYS A 77 -16.72 10.93 -11.98
C LYS A 77 -15.28 11.03 -11.48
N GLY A 78 -14.37 10.39 -12.19
CA GLY A 78 -12.95 10.55 -12.03
C GLY A 78 -12.37 9.97 -10.73
N ILE A 79 -11.07 10.21 -10.61
CA ILE A 79 -10.22 9.96 -9.43
C ILE A 79 -9.73 11.33 -8.98
N ASP A 80 -9.92 11.65 -7.69
CA ASP A 80 -9.60 12.98 -7.17
C ASP A 80 -8.10 13.23 -7.11
N TYR A 81 -7.34 12.20 -6.69
CA TYR A 81 -5.88 12.23 -6.64
C TYR A 81 -5.28 10.97 -7.25
N ALA A 82 -4.42 11.13 -8.23
CA ALA A 82 -3.51 10.10 -8.70
C ALA A 82 -2.11 10.43 -8.18
N ILE A 83 -1.62 9.67 -7.23
CA ILE A 83 -0.33 9.89 -6.58
C ILE A 83 0.63 8.83 -7.06
N LEU A 84 1.71 9.23 -7.70
CA LEU A 84 2.84 8.36 -8.02
C LEU A 84 3.87 8.50 -6.91
N SER A 85 4.15 7.42 -6.18
CA SER A 85 5.13 7.44 -5.11
C SER A 85 6.51 7.86 -5.61
N HIS A 86 7.03 7.18 -6.62
CA HIS A 86 8.33 7.41 -7.25
C HIS A 86 8.36 6.87 -8.68
N ALA A 87 9.48 7.05 -9.40
CA ALA A 87 9.55 6.81 -10.83
C ALA A 87 10.04 5.42 -11.24
N ASP A 88 9.89 4.39 -10.42
CA ASP A 88 10.20 3.05 -10.84
C ASP A 88 9.02 2.41 -11.61
N LYS A 89 9.36 1.52 -12.56
CA LYS A 89 8.41 1.05 -13.57
C LYS A 89 7.23 0.28 -12.99
N ASP A 90 7.44 -0.41 -11.91
CA ASP A 90 6.43 -1.19 -11.22
C ASP A 90 5.45 -0.33 -10.41
N HIS A 91 5.61 1.00 -10.45
CA HIS A 91 4.70 1.95 -9.84
C HIS A 91 3.93 2.80 -10.86
N TYR A 92 4.45 3.04 -12.08
CA TYR A 92 3.82 3.99 -13.00
C TYR A 92 3.27 3.40 -14.31
N MET A 93 3.67 2.20 -14.70
CA MET A 93 3.42 1.71 -16.06
C MET A 93 1.92 1.56 -16.42
N GLY A 94 1.06 1.33 -15.46
CA GLY A 94 -0.38 1.23 -15.70
C GLY A 94 -1.11 2.57 -15.88
N TYR A 95 -0.48 3.70 -15.60
CA TYR A 95 -1.16 5.00 -15.59
C TYR A 95 -1.84 5.35 -16.92
N ARG A 96 -1.16 5.11 -18.04
CA ARG A 96 -1.72 5.38 -19.37
C ARG A 96 -3.02 4.63 -19.62
N ASP A 97 -3.07 3.34 -19.26
CA ASP A 97 -4.25 2.52 -19.47
C ASP A 97 -5.44 3.03 -18.65
N ILE A 98 -5.17 3.62 -17.47
CA ILE A 98 -6.21 4.16 -16.59
C ILE A 98 -6.85 5.40 -17.20
N VAL A 99 -6.05 6.30 -17.78
CA VAL A 99 -6.54 7.57 -18.34
C VAL A 99 -6.95 7.47 -19.81
N SER A 100 -6.47 6.47 -20.55
CA SER A 100 -6.78 6.28 -21.97
C SER A 100 -8.27 6.05 -22.19
N GLN A 101 -8.86 6.77 -23.14
CA GLN A 101 -10.25 6.58 -23.52
C GLN A 101 -10.55 5.17 -24.09
N GLU A 102 -9.53 4.54 -24.67
CA GLU A 102 -9.63 3.18 -25.20
C GLU A 102 -9.85 2.13 -24.09
N PHE A 103 -9.26 2.34 -22.89
CA PHE A 103 -9.29 1.37 -21.79
C PHE A 103 -10.03 1.88 -20.56
N GLY A 104 -9.37 2.73 -19.73
CA GLY A 104 -9.91 3.23 -18.48
C GLY A 104 -10.86 4.38 -18.67
N GLY A 105 -10.40 5.42 -19.33
CA GLY A 105 -11.13 6.66 -19.54
C GLY A 105 -11.33 7.50 -18.27
N PHE A 106 -10.60 7.18 -17.18
CA PHE A 106 -10.77 7.88 -15.92
C PHE A 106 -10.23 9.30 -15.98
N ASN A 107 -11.07 10.27 -15.63
CA ASN A 107 -10.62 11.63 -15.40
C ASN A 107 -9.79 11.70 -14.11
N ILE A 108 -8.65 12.37 -14.16
CA ILE A 108 -7.80 12.62 -12.99
C ILE A 108 -7.86 14.11 -12.67
N LEU A 109 -8.34 14.45 -11.47
CA LEU A 109 -8.47 15.84 -11.05
C LEU A 109 -7.13 16.43 -10.62
N LYS A 110 -6.34 15.67 -9.86
CA LYS A 110 -5.01 16.06 -9.41
C LYS A 110 -4.06 14.89 -9.56
N ALA A 111 -2.98 15.08 -10.28
CA ALA A 111 -1.91 14.10 -10.41
C ALA A 111 -0.65 14.64 -9.72
N ASN A 112 -0.09 13.86 -8.82
CA ASN A 112 1.02 14.28 -7.97
C ASN A 112 2.22 13.35 -8.09
N TYR A 113 3.35 13.94 -8.41
CA TYR A 113 4.69 13.37 -8.39
C TYR A 113 5.69 14.51 -8.57
N GLU A 114 6.80 14.46 -7.88
CA GLU A 114 7.90 15.39 -8.07
C GLU A 114 9.04 14.74 -8.86
N PRO A 115 9.17 15.04 -10.16
CA PRO A 115 10.19 14.42 -11.00
C PRO A 115 11.59 14.89 -10.59
N GLY A 116 12.44 13.94 -10.23
CA GLY A 116 13.85 14.16 -9.96
C GLY A 116 14.70 14.23 -11.24
N THR A 117 16.01 14.13 -11.05
CA THR A 117 17.02 14.10 -12.13
C THR A 117 17.53 12.69 -12.44
N SER A 118 17.00 11.67 -11.76
CA SER A 118 17.38 10.27 -11.92
C SER A 118 17.14 9.77 -13.35
N LYS A 119 17.75 8.64 -13.69
CA LYS A 119 17.46 7.94 -14.95
C LYS A 119 16.01 7.50 -15.03
N GLN A 120 15.45 7.04 -13.92
CA GLN A 120 14.07 6.62 -13.77
C GLN A 120 13.13 7.80 -14.04
N SER A 121 13.32 8.94 -13.39
CA SER A 121 12.53 10.16 -13.63
C SER A 121 12.58 10.63 -15.07
N LYS A 122 13.74 10.54 -15.73
CA LYS A 122 13.87 10.86 -17.17
C LYS A 122 13.08 9.88 -18.04
N THR A 123 13.07 8.59 -17.68
CA THR A 123 12.31 7.56 -18.40
C THR A 123 10.82 7.77 -18.21
N LEU A 124 10.38 8.06 -16.99
CA LEU A 124 8.99 8.41 -16.69
C LEU A 124 8.53 9.63 -17.49
N LYS A 125 9.34 10.70 -17.57
CA LYS A 125 9.01 11.87 -18.39
C LYS A 125 8.74 11.49 -19.84
N LYS A 126 9.59 10.65 -20.45
CA LYS A 126 9.37 10.16 -21.82
C LYS A 126 8.08 9.34 -21.93
N TYR A 127 7.79 8.52 -20.92
CA TYR A 127 6.58 7.71 -20.89
C TYR A 127 5.31 8.57 -20.78
N LEU A 128 5.29 9.57 -19.93
CA LEU A 128 4.12 10.42 -19.69
C LEU A 128 3.95 11.53 -20.72
N PHE A 129 5.04 12.02 -21.31
CA PHE A 129 5.09 13.21 -22.15
C PHE A 129 5.44 12.92 -23.60
N ASP A 130 5.30 11.68 -24.06
CA ASP A 130 5.51 11.34 -25.46
C ASP A 130 4.29 11.79 -26.29
N PRO A 131 4.36 12.93 -27.00
CA PRO A 131 3.22 13.49 -27.72
C PRO A 131 2.75 12.58 -28.88
N ALA A 132 3.57 11.60 -29.27
CA ALA A 132 3.21 10.69 -30.36
C ALA A 132 2.31 9.52 -29.91
N LYS A 133 2.09 9.35 -28.60
CA LYS A 133 1.42 8.16 -28.08
C LYS A 133 0.06 8.37 -27.47
N ASP A 134 -0.28 9.58 -27.01
CA ASP A 134 -1.61 9.85 -26.49
C ASP A 134 -1.87 11.36 -26.34
N GLU A 135 -2.78 11.91 -27.15
CA GLU A 135 -3.19 13.33 -27.07
C GLU A 135 -3.92 13.68 -25.75
N ASN A 136 -4.40 12.66 -25.03
CA ASN A 136 -5.18 12.86 -23.82
C ASN A 136 -4.34 12.91 -22.52
N ILE A 137 -3.09 12.45 -22.55
CA ILE A 137 -2.18 12.65 -21.43
C ILE A 137 -1.56 14.05 -21.57
N LYS A 138 -2.28 15.05 -21.10
CA LYS A 138 -1.78 16.42 -21.12
C LYS A 138 -0.48 16.52 -20.35
N ALA A 139 0.60 16.81 -21.06
CA ALA A 139 1.89 17.15 -20.47
C ALA A 139 1.70 18.17 -19.34
N GLY A 140 2.22 17.88 -18.15
CA GLY A 140 2.08 18.76 -16.99
C GLY A 140 0.95 18.40 -16.02
N ALA A 141 0.30 17.23 -16.18
CA ALA A 141 -0.70 16.75 -15.20
C ALA A 141 -0.08 16.51 -13.82
N PHE A 142 1.13 15.95 -13.76
CA PHE A 142 1.81 15.69 -12.50
C PHE A 142 2.44 16.97 -11.93
N ARG A 143 2.12 17.22 -10.66
CA ARG A 143 2.59 18.37 -9.88
C ARG A 143 3.25 17.88 -8.59
N PRO A 144 4.27 18.59 -8.07
CA PRO A 144 4.77 18.35 -6.72
C PRO A 144 3.62 18.36 -5.71
N ILE A 145 3.73 17.52 -4.69
CA ILE A 145 2.77 17.48 -3.59
C ILE A 145 3.42 18.15 -2.37
N PRO A 146 2.77 19.13 -1.74
CA PRO A 146 3.32 19.79 -0.57
C PRO A 146 3.37 18.84 0.64
N LEU A 147 4.47 18.88 1.39
CA LEU A 147 4.52 18.26 2.73
C LEU A 147 3.46 18.89 3.63
N GLY A 148 2.83 18.08 4.45
CA GLY A 148 1.74 18.50 5.33
C GLY A 148 0.43 18.76 4.60
N LEU A 149 0.35 18.55 3.28
CA LEU A 149 -0.94 18.61 2.60
C LEU A 149 -1.92 17.64 3.25
N LEU A 150 -3.06 18.19 3.65
CA LEU A 150 -4.15 17.45 4.24
C LEU A 150 -5.23 17.22 3.17
N ILE A 151 -5.48 15.98 2.81
CA ILE A 151 -6.53 15.56 1.88
C ILE A 151 -7.73 15.12 2.73
N ASP A 152 -8.83 15.84 2.62
CA ASP A 152 -10.08 15.52 3.30
C ASP A 152 -10.74 14.29 2.63
N LEU A 153 -10.95 13.25 3.41
CA LEU A 153 -11.63 12.02 3.02
C LEU A 153 -13.07 11.96 3.52
N GLY A 154 -13.50 12.95 4.31
CA GLY A 154 -14.84 13.05 4.88
C GLY A 154 -15.01 12.40 6.26
N ASN A 155 -16.00 12.87 7.00
CA ASN A 155 -16.33 12.39 8.36
C ASN A 155 -15.14 12.41 9.34
N GLY A 156 -14.18 13.33 9.16
CA GLY A 156 -12.97 13.39 9.96
C GLY A 156 -11.81 12.52 9.46
N ALA A 157 -12.06 11.62 8.52
CA ALA A 157 -10.99 10.86 7.85
C ALA A 157 -10.13 11.80 7.00
N LYS A 158 -8.82 11.61 7.04
CA LYS A 158 -7.85 12.44 6.30
C LYS A 158 -6.60 11.65 5.91
N ALA A 159 -5.99 12.05 4.80
CA ALA A 159 -4.66 11.63 4.43
C ALA A 159 -3.70 12.83 4.51
N ILE A 160 -2.54 12.64 5.12
CA ILE A 160 -1.52 13.67 5.33
C ILE A 160 -0.27 13.25 4.57
N VAL A 161 0.29 14.14 3.77
CA VAL A 161 1.59 13.91 3.11
C VAL A 161 2.71 14.12 4.13
N VAL A 162 3.38 13.04 4.52
CA VAL A 162 4.40 13.06 5.57
C VAL A 162 5.82 12.96 5.05
N ALA A 163 6.01 12.44 3.83
CA ALA A 163 7.28 12.53 3.10
C ALA A 163 7.06 12.73 1.61
N ALA A 164 7.96 13.43 0.95
CA ALA A 164 8.00 13.61 -0.50
C ALA A 164 9.38 14.06 -0.95
N ASN A 165 9.89 13.44 -2.02
CA ASN A 165 11.16 13.81 -2.65
C ASN A 165 12.36 13.86 -1.67
N GLY A 166 12.40 12.93 -0.71
CA GLY A 166 13.45 12.81 0.30
C GLY A 166 13.32 13.76 1.48
N ASN A 167 12.29 14.63 1.51
CA ASN A 167 11.99 15.49 2.63
C ASN A 167 10.89 14.86 3.49
N VAL A 168 10.96 15.15 4.80
CA VAL A 168 10.02 14.66 5.81
C VAL A 168 9.35 15.85 6.49
N LEU A 169 8.08 15.70 6.84
CA LEU A 169 7.30 16.73 7.53
C LEU A 169 7.97 17.10 8.87
N GLY A 170 8.22 18.39 9.07
CA GLY A 170 8.85 18.89 10.30
C GLY A 170 10.37 18.70 10.41
N ASP A 171 10.98 17.98 9.47
CA ASP A 171 12.45 17.88 9.41
C ASP A 171 13.04 19.08 8.63
N ASP A 172 14.29 19.39 8.88
CA ASP A 172 15.00 20.40 8.10
C ASP A 172 14.97 20.01 6.61
N PRO A 173 14.75 20.98 5.71
CA PRO A 173 14.74 20.69 4.29
C PRO A 173 16.02 19.99 3.88
N PHE A 174 15.86 18.92 3.15
CA PHE A 174 16.98 18.17 2.62
C PHE A 174 17.93 19.14 1.89
N GLU A 175 19.17 19.22 2.31
CA GLU A 175 20.13 20.18 1.73
C GLU A 175 20.13 20.07 0.20
N LYS A 176 19.88 21.19 -0.49
CA LYS A 176 19.83 21.29 -1.96
C LYS A 176 21.07 20.72 -2.68
N ASN A 177 22.15 20.51 -1.96
CA ASN A 177 23.43 20.01 -2.47
C ASN A 177 23.57 18.49 -2.41
N ASN A 178 22.62 17.76 -1.85
CA ASN A 178 22.72 16.32 -1.71
C ASN A 178 22.20 15.62 -2.98
N ARG A 179 23.03 15.58 -4.00
CA ARG A 179 22.72 15.19 -5.38
C ARG A 179 22.40 13.72 -5.61
N SER A 180 22.56 12.86 -4.62
CA SER A 180 22.38 11.42 -4.76
C SER A 180 21.34 10.83 -3.83
N ILE A 181 20.07 11.25 -4.00
CA ILE A 181 18.95 10.52 -3.43
C ILE A 181 18.60 9.39 -4.40
N ASN A 182 18.48 8.16 -3.88
CA ASN A 182 17.93 7.04 -4.62
C ASN A 182 16.49 7.36 -5.04
N GLU A 183 16.02 6.81 -6.15
CA GLU A 183 14.65 7.08 -6.62
C GLU A 183 13.60 6.65 -5.59
N ASN A 184 13.80 5.53 -4.92
CA ASN A 184 12.91 5.03 -3.87
C ASN A 184 12.79 6.01 -2.70
N ASP A 185 13.92 6.65 -2.30
CA ASP A 185 13.92 7.67 -1.23
C ASP A 185 13.10 8.93 -1.57
N ARG A 186 12.65 9.06 -2.82
CA ARG A 186 11.76 10.13 -3.28
C ARG A 186 10.29 9.81 -3.07
N SER A 187 9.97 8.60 -2.66
CA SER A 187 8.57 8.17 -2.49
C SER A 187 7.78 9.18 -1.67
N ILE A 188 6.56 9.44 -2.16
CA ILE A 188 5.56 10.19 -1.41
C ILE A 188 5.00 9.24 -0.36
N SER A 189 5.07 9.60 0.91
CA SER A 189 4.46 8.84 1.99
C SER A 189 3.19 9.53 2.49
N LEU A 190 2.16 8.74 2.73
CA LEU A 190 0.88 9.17 3.27
C LEU A 190 0.64 8.56 4.66
N PHE A 191 0.24 9.39 5.61
CA PHE A 191 -0.35 8.95 6.86
C PHE A 191 -1.87 9.16 6.79
N ILE A 192 -2.63 8.08 6.94
CA ILE A 192 -4.09 8.12 6.94
C ILE A 192 -4.58 7.97 8.37
N LYS A 193 -5.43 8.90 8.79
CA LYS A 193 -6.09 8.88 10.09
C LYS A 193 -7.59 9.01 9.93
N TYR A 194 -8.33 8.13 10.61
CA TYR A 194 -9.77 8.22 10.74
C TYR A 194 -10.16 7.84 12.16
N ASP A 195 -10.41 8.86 12.99
CA ASP A 195 -10.65 8.72 14.43
C ASP A 195 -9.53 7.91 15.10
N LYS A 196 -9.79 6.68 15.55
CA LYS A 196 -8.78 5.79 16.13
C LYS A 196 -7.89 5.11 15.08
N PHE A 197 -8.41 4.90 13.87
CA PHE A 197 -7.70 4.18 12.82
C PHE A 197 -6.49 4.96 12.29
N GLN A 198 -5.36 4.26 12.15
CA GLN A 198 -4.09 4.81 11.69
C GLN A 198 -3.42 3.86 10.69
N TYR A 199 -3.02 4.41 9.56
CA TYR A 199 -2.38 3.65 8.49
C TYR A 199 -1.26 4.45 7.84
N ILE A 200 -0.12 3.81 7.57
CA ILE A 200 1.02 4.39 6.86
C ILE A 200 1.20 3.72 5.51
N LEU A 201 1.33 4.53 4.44
CA LEU A 201 1.57 4.10 3.07
C LEU A 201 2.83 4.79 2.54
N ASP A 202 3.95 4.06 2.50
CA ASP A 202 5.29 4.61 2.30
C ASP A 202 5.86 4.46 0.88
N GLY A 203 5.15 3.79 -0.07
CA GLY A 203 5.77 3.42 -1.35
C GLY A 203 7.02 2.57 -1.12
N ASP A 204 8.13 2.99 -1.70
CA ASP A 204 9.41 2.28 -1.59
C ASP A 204 10.45 3.03 -0.75
N LEU A 205 10.00 3.86 0.20
CA LEU A 205 10.89 4.62 1.08
C LEU A 205 11.95 3.74 1.72
N GLY A 206 13.19 4.22 1.69
CA GLY A 206 14.32 3.57 2.32
C GLY A 206 14.32 3.70 3.84
N ALA A 207 14.85 2.67 4.49
CA ALA A 207 15.15 2.65 5.93
C ALA A 207 16.67 2.64 6.20
N GLY A 208 17.47 3.00 5.19
CA GLY A 208 18.91 3.02 5.32
C GLY A 208 19.54 1.62 5.45
N ARG A 209 20.78 1.61 5.91
CA ARG A 209 21.48 0.36 6.21
C ARG A 209 21.15 -0.08 7.62
N GLU A 210 20.43 -1.16 7.75
CA GLU A 210 20.26 -1.82 9.04
C GLU A 210 21.61 -2.32 9.57
N LYS A 211 21.92 -1.99 10.83
CA LYS A 211 23.20 -2.40 11.44
C LYS A 211 23.42 -3.91 11.41
N CYS A 212 22.34 -4.66 11.38
CA CYS A 212 22.31 -6.11 11.46
C CYS A 212 22.14 -6.78 10.10
N SER A 213 22.07 -6.01 9.03
CA SER A 213 21.98 -6.52 7.66
C SER A 213 23.34 -6.50 6.98
N ASN A 214 23.69 -7.58 6.29
CA ASN A 214 24.84 -7.61 5.38
C ASN A 214 24.52 -6.92 4.05
N HIS A 215 23.28 -6.48 3.85
CA HIS A 215 22.86 -5.85 2.61
C HIS A 215 23.45 -4.44 2.48
N GLN A 216 24.11 -4.20 1.35
CA GLN A 216 24.59 -2.88 0.97
C GLN A 216 23.47 -2.15 0.25
N THR A 217 22.94 -1.09 0.83
CA THR A 217 21.94 -0.24 0.18
C THR A 217 22.46 1.18 -0.02
N SER A 218 22.07 1.79 -1.13
CA SER A 218 22.25 3.22 -1.38
C SER A 218 21.07 4.06 -0.88
N GLN A 219 20.02 3.40 -0.38
CA GLN A 219 18.87 4.09 0.18
C GLN A 219 19.20 4.69 1.54
N ARG A 220 18.53 5.78 1.85
CA ARG A 220 18.68 6.51 3.11
C ARG A 220 17.62 6.06 4.09
N ASP A 221 17.85 6.36 5.35
CA ASP A 221 16.85 6.16 6.39
C ASP A 221 15.87 7.34 6.40
N ILE A 222 14.89 7.28 5.51
CA ILE A 222 13.77 8.23 5.47
C ILE A 222 12.62 7.74 6.35
N GLN A 223 12.39 6.43 6.40
CA GLN A 223 11.27 5.86 7.17
C GLN A 223 11.39 6.13 8.67
N THR A 224 12.57 5.99 9.27
CA THR A 224 12.77 6.31 10.71
C THR A 224 12.47 7.78 10.97
N LYS A 225 12.83 8.68 10.06
CA LYS A 225 12.49 10.10 10.17
C LYS A 225 11.00 10.36 10.06
N VAL A 226 10.29 9.65 9.16
CA VAL A 226 8.82 9.71 9.07
C VAL A 226 8.20 9.27 10.39
N ALA A 227 8.62 8.14 10.96
CA ALA A 227 8.12 7.67 12.24
C ALA A 227 8.34 8.68 13.36
N GLN A 228 9.57 9.26 13.43
CA GLN A 228 9.88 10.28 14.43
C GLN A 228 9.01 11.52 14.24
N SER A 229 8.83 11.99 13.02
CA SER A 229 7.93 13.10 12.70
C SER A 229 6.50 12.84 13.18
N LEU A 230 5.96 11.64 12.90
CA LEU A 230 4.62 11.27 13.33
C LEU A 230 4.48 11.28 14.87
N LEU A 231 5.51 10.83 15.59
CA LEU A 231 5.58 10.89 17.06
C LEU A 231 5.67 12.34 17.57
N ASP A 232 6.55 13.15 16.99
CA ASP A 232 6.79 14.53 17.42
C ASP A 232 5.55 15.42 17.21
N PHE A 233 4.77 15.16 16.15
CA PHE A 233 3.48 15.83 15.92
C PHE A 233 2.31 15.21 16.69
N GLY A 234 2.54 14.16 17.49
CA GLY A 234 1.47 13.45 18.22
C GLY A 234 0.42 12.82 17.29
N LEU A 235 0.81 12.48 16.06
CA LEU A 235 -0.05 11.82 15.08
C LEU A 235 -0.17 10.33 15.37
N ILE A 236 0.87 9.72 15.92
CA ILE A 236 0.87 8.35 16.45
C ILE A 236 1.31 8.38 17.91
N ASP A 237 0.84 7.41 18.67
CA ASP A 237 1.22 7.22 20.07
C ASP A 237 2.41 6.26 20.18
N LYS A 238 3.39 6.61 21.03
CA LYS A 238 4.62 5.82 21.18
C LYS A 238 4.39 4.42 21.77
N ASP A 239 3.30 4.22 22.50
CA ASP A 239 3.01 2.95 23.17
C ASP A 239 2.12 2.04 22.30
N ASN A 240 1.16 2.63 21.59
CA ASN A 240 0.15 1.91 20.80
C ASN A 240 0.52 1.71 19.32
N GLY A 241 1.36 2.60 18.75
CA GLY A 241 1.76 2.52 17.34
C GLY A 241 0.60 2.71 16.34
N VAL A 242 0.67 2.05 15.17
CA VAL A 242 -0.33 2.15 14.10
C VAL A 242 -1.07 0.84 13.88
N ASP A 243 -2.31 0.90 13.35
CA ASP A 243 -3.07 -0.32 13.06
C ASP A 243 -2.48 -1.07 11.87
N ILE A 244 -2.21 -0.36 10.78
CA ILE A 244 -1.72 -0.99 9.55
C ILE A 244 -0.50 -0.28 9.01
N LEU A 245 0.47 -1.06 8.56
CA LEU A 245 1.66 -0.60 7.85
C LEU A 245 1.71 -1.21 6.45
N HIS A 246 1.80 -0.39 5.43
CA HIS A 246 2.33 -0.82 4.14
C HIS A 246 3.81 -1.17 4.30
N ILE A 247 4.14 -2.42 4.08
CA ILE A 247 5.53 -2.87 4.11
C ILE A 247 6.21 -2.37 2.84
N ALA A 248 7.01 -1.34 2.98
CA ALA A 248 7.58 -0.60 1.88
C ALA A 248 8.48 -1.44 0.99
N HIS A 249 8.62 -1.01 -0.27
CA HIS A 249 9.54 -1.59 -1.25
C HIS A 249 9.35 -3.11 -1.38
N HIS A 250 8.10 -3.56 -1.42
CA HIS A 250 7.72 -4.98 -1.58
C HIS A 250 8.35 -5.92 -0.54
N GLY A 251 8.72 -5.41 0.64
CA GLY A 251 9.43 -6.16 1.66
C GLY A 251 10.93 -6.34 1.39
N SER A 252 11.55 -5.36 0.74
CA SER A 252 13.01 -5.28 0.54
C SER A 252 13.76 -5.09 1.85
N GLU A 253 14.99 -5.60 1.93
CA GLU A 253 15.93 -5.37 3.05
C GLU A 253 16.39 -3.91 3.19
N SER A 254 16.16 -3.07 2.18
CA SER A 254 16.50 -1.65 2.19
C SER A 254 15.41 -0.78 2.81
N SER A 255 14.30 -1.39 3.19
CA SER A 255 13.11 -0.73 3.73
C SER A 255 12.58 -1.49 4.95
N THR A 256 11.70 -0.87 5.71
CA THR A 256 11.07 -1.45 6.90
C THR A 256 12.12 -2.04 7.87
N SER A 257 13.08 -1.18 8.25
CA SER A 257 14.11 -1.57 9.21
C SER A 257 13.54 -1.84 10.60
N TRP A 258 14.34 -2.55 11.41
CA TRP A 258 14.02 -2.76 12.81
C TRP A 258 13.79 -1.46 13.57
N SER A 259 14.63 -0.45 13.34
CA SER A 259 14.52 0.87 13.99
C SER A 259 13.18 1.53 13.66
N TYR A 260 12.78 1.51 12.40
CA TYR A 260 11.49 2.03 11.97
C TYR A 260 10.34 1.24 12.60
N TYR A 261 10.39 -0.09 12.52
CA TYR A 261 9.36 -0.97 13.07
C TYR A 261 9.13 -0.75 14.56
N GLN A 262 10.21 -0.52 15.35
CA GLN A 262 10.12 -0.23 16.78
C GLN A 262 9.38 1.08 17.10
N LEU A 263 9.47 2.05 16.22
CA LEU A 263 8.78 3.34 16.39
C LEU A 263 7.31 3.27 16.02
N VAL A 264 6.99 2.63 14.88
CA VAL A 264 5.62 2.60 14.36
C VAL A 264 4.77 1.46 14.91
N LYS A 265 5.38 0.40 15.45
CA LYS A 265 4.73 -0.74 16.13
C LYS A 265 3.41 -1.18 15.46
N PRO A 266 3.42 -1.59 14.21
CA PRO A 266 2.19 -1.89 13.49
C PRO A 266 1.53 -3.15 14.03
N GLU A 267 0.19 -3.18 13.98
CA GLU A 267 -0.60 -4.37 14.29
C GLU A 267 -0.66 -5.34 13.10
N VAL A 268 -0.86 -4.80 11.90
CA VAL A 268 -0.95 -5.57 10.65
C VAL A 268 -0.01 -5.01 9.60
N GLY A 269 0.64 -5.91 8.85
CA GLY A 269 1.46 -5.58 7.68
C GLY A 269 0.79 -5.99 6.38
N ILE A 270 0.92 -5.17 5.32
CA ILE A 270 0.47 -5.54 3.98
C ILE A 270 1.60 -5.27 2.99
N ILE A 271 1.89 -6.28 2.15
CA ILE A 271 2.93 -6.24 1.13
C ILE A 271 2.27 -6.29 -0.26
N SER A 272 2.48 -5.25 -1.07
CA SER A 272 2.22 -5.30 -2.50
C SER A 272 3.40 -5.94 -3.21
N VAL A 273 3.25 -7.13 -3.74
CA VAL A 273 4.35 -7.88 -4.34
C VAL A 273 3.83 -8.88 -5.36
N GLY A 274 4.67 -9.30 -6.27
CA GLY A 274 4.44 -10.38 -7.21
C GLY A 274 5.76 -10.97 -7.74
N PRO A 275 5.74 -12.05 -8.48
CA PRO A 275 6.92 -12.60 -9.12
C PRO A 275 7.42 -11.66 -10.25
N ASP A 276 8.40 -12.10 -11.03
CA ASP A 276 9.00 -11.35 -12.14
C ASP A 276 9.85 -10.13 -11.72
N GLN A 277 10.48 -10.22 -10.57
CA GLN A 277 11.35 -9.19 -10.02
C GLN A 277 12.83 -9.34 -10.44
N GLY A 278 13.14 -10.32 -11.28
CA GLY A 278 14.53 -10.67 -11.60
C GLY A 278 15.26 -11.22 -10.37
N ASN A 279 16.36 -10.59 -9.98
CA ASN A 279 17.20 -11.06 -8.87
C ASN A 279 16.85 -10.42 -7.51
N PHE A 280 15.79 -9.62 -7.42
CA PHE A 280 15.47 -8.91 -6.17
C PHE A 280 14.89 -9.81 -5.09
N LEU A 281 14.07 -10.79 -5.44
CA LEU A 281 13.54 -11.82 -4.55
C LEU A 281 12.74 -11.23 -3.34
N HIS A 282 11.88 -10.26 -3.61
CA HIS A 282 10.97 -9.73 -2.58
C HIS A 282 9.71 -10.61 -2.41
N PRO A 283 9.08 -10.57 -1.22
CA PRO A 283 9.60 -10.02 0.02
C PRO A 283 10.74 -10.87 0.55
N ARG A 284 11.70 -10.24 1.19
CA ARG A 284 12.85 -10.96 1.74
C ARG A 284 12.45 -11.72 2.99
N VAL A 285 12.82 -13.00 3.04
CA VAL A 285 12.60 -13.86 4.21
C VAL A 285 13.16 -13.21 5.48
N ASP A 286 14.35 -12.60 5.38
CA ASP A 286 14.98 -11.93 6.53
C ASP A 286 14.11 -10.80 7.11
N VAL A 287 13.44 -10.02 6.25
CA VAL A 287 12.54 -8.96 6.70
C VAL A 287 11.32 -9.56 7.38
N VAL A 288 10.69 -10.54 6.74
CA VAL A 288 9.48 -11.17 7.27
C VAL A 288 9.76 -11.89 8.58
N GLU A 289 10.78 -12.73 8.64
CA GLU A 289 11.09 -13.54 9.82
C GLU A 289 11.68 -12.72 10.98
N ASN A 290 12.63 -11.85 10.68
CA ASN A 290 13.39 -11.17 11.76
C ASN A 290 12.75 -9.86 12.19
N VAL A 291 12.12 -9.12 11.28
CA VAL A 291 11.54 -7.80 11.60
C VAL A 291 10.06 -7.91 11.91
N LEU A 292 9.30 -8.54 11.04
CA LEU A 292 7.84 -8.45 11.07
C LEU A 292 7.17 -9.50 11.98
N THR A 293 7.48 -10.78 11.80
CA THR A 293 6.65 -11.84 12.38
C THR A 293 7.30 -12.63 13.50
N CYS A 294 8.63 -12.64 13.61
CA CYS A 294 9.35 -13.56 14.49
C CYS A 294 8.97 -15.03 14.28
N LYS A 295 8.58 -15.40 13.07
CA LYS A 295 8.25 -16.76 12.67
C LYS A 295 9.16 -17.19 11.55
N THR A 296 9.56 -18.44 11.55
CA THR A 296 10.27 -19.04 10.43
C THR A 296 9.32 -19.34 9.27
N THR A 297 9.89 -19.66 8.10
CA THR A 297 9.15 -19.99 6.88
C THR A 297 8.18 -21.16 7.04
N ASP A 298 8.35 -22.02 8.05
CA ASP A 298 7.41 -23.08 8.38
C ASP A 298 6.19 -22.62 9.21
N GLY A 299 6.06 -21.32 9.42
CA GLY A 299 4.95 -20.70 10.16
C GLY A 299 5.01 -20.91 11.68
N LYS A 300 6.08 -21.53 12.20
CA LYS A 300 6.24 -21.72 13.63
C LYS A 300 6.87 -20.49 14.26
N PHE A 301 6.35 -20.11 15.41
CA PHE A 301 6.98 -19.10 16.23
C PHE A 301 8.27 -19.64 16.81
N HIS A 302 9.39 -19.10 16.35
CA HIS A 302 10.70 -19.40 16.92
C HIS A 302 11.12 -18.22 17.80
N LYS A 303 11.18 -18.47 19.10
CA LYS A 303 11.72 -17.52 20.06
C LYS A 303 13.12 -17.03 19.62
N ASP A 304 13.84 -17.86 18.90
CA ASP A 304 15.19 -17.62 18.41
C ASP A 304 15.23 -16.81 17.09
N ALA A 305 14.14 -16.72 16.31
CA ALA A 305 14.08 -15.83 15.15
C ALA A 305 14.24 -14.36 15.55
N CYS A 306 13.80 -14.04 16.78
CA CYS A 306 13.88 -12.72 17.38
C CYS A 306 14.87 -12.62 18.55
N SER A 307 15.60 -13.68 18.87
CA SER A 307 16.58 -13.68 19.95
C SER A 307 18.02 -13.55 19.43
N LYS A 308 18.91 -13.12 20.31
CA LYS A 308 20.34 -12.91 20.05
C LYS A 308 21.14 -14.12 19.56
N GLU A 309 20.56 -15.32 19.58
CA GLU A 309 21.32 -16.55 19.51
C GLU A 309 21.00 -17.40 18.26
N ARG A 310 21.26 -16.86 17.08
CA ARG A 310 21.54 -17.74 15.92
C ARG A 310 23.04 -17.88 15.79
N GLY A 311 23.53 -19.07 16.14
CA GLY A 311 24.95 -19.40 16.25
C GLY A 311 25.81 -18.82 15.15
N GLY A 312 26.74 -17.96 15.53
CA GLY A 312 27.80 -17.40 14.68
C GLY A 312 27.38 -16.30 13.70
N ASP A 313 26.10 -15.94 13.62
CA ASP A 313 25.64 -14.86 12.75
C ASP A 313 25.70 -13.53 13.50
N THR A 314 26.51 -12.58 13.00
CA THR A 314 26.66 -11.23 13.57
C THR A 314 25.34 -10.45 13.63
N ARG A 315 24.32 -10.87 12.92
CA ARG A 315 22.95 -10.30 12.94
C ARG A 315 22.25 -10.55 14.28
N ALA A 316 22.54 -11.67 14.93
CA ALA A 316 21.90 -12.06 16.19
C ALA A 316 22.25 -11.12 17.37
N THR A 317 23.29 -10.32 17.27
CA THR A 317 23.74 -9.41 18.33
C THR A 317 23.11 -8.03 18.29
N CYS A 318 22.35 -7.72 17.24
CA CYS A 318 21.86 -6.36 17.00
C CYS A 318 20.50 -6.07 17.63
N TYR A 319 19.72 -7.08 17.94
CA TYR A 319 18.37 -6.88 18.47
C TYR A 319 18.32 -7.19 19.97
N SER A 320 18.17 -6.17 20.81
CA SER A 320 18.07 -6.36 22.26
C SER A 320 16.73 -7.01 22.63
N VAL A 321 16.77 -8.04 23.44
CA VAL A 321 15.61 -8.91 23.77
C VAL A 321 14.60 -8.21 24.73
N GLY A 322 14.90 -7.05 25.28
CA GLY A 322 14.12 -6.46 26.38
C GLY A 322 13.05 -5.43 25.98
N GLU A 323 13.14 -4.85 24.79
CA GLU A 323 12.36 -3.65 24.43
C GLU A 323 11.75 -3.76 23.02
N ARG A 324 11.45 -4.97 22.59
CA ARG A 324 10.97 -5.20 21.23
C ARG A 324 9.49 -4.82 21.08
N ALA A 325 9.16 -4.09 19.99
CA ALA A 325 7.78 -3.98 19.55
C ALA A 325 7.17 -5.37 19.32
N PRO A 326 5.88 -5.57 19.60
CA PRO A 326 5.20 -6.84 19.34
C PRO A 326 5.34 -7.24 17.87
N PRO A 327 5.46 -8.54 17.55
CA PRO A 327 5.36 -9.00 16.17
C PRO A 327 3.97 -8.69 15.62
N LEU A 328 3.87 -8.60 14.29
CA LEU A 328 2.58 -8.40 13.61
C LEU A 328 1.57 -9.47 14.04
N LYS A 329 0.33 -9.06 14.31
CA LYS A 329 -0.81 -9.96 14.53
C LYS A 329 -1.19 -10.67 13.23
N ALA A 330 -1.06 -9.98 12.09
CA ALA A 330 -1.31 -10.53 10.77
C ALA A 330 -0.40 -9.89 9.70
N LEU A 331 -0.09 -10.67 8.66
CA LEU A 331 0.66 -10.22 7.49
C LEU A 331 -0.02 -10.76 6.24
N TYR A 332 -0.23 -9.91 5.24
CA TYR A 332 -0.84 -10.27 3.96
C TYR A 332 0.04 -9.83 2.79
N GLN A 333 0.02 -10.61 1.71
CA GLN A 333 0.65 -10.28 0.42
C GLN A 333 -0.40 -10.28 -0.69
N THR A 334 -0.22 -9.42 -1.68
CA THR A 334 -1.12 -9.40 -2.84
C THR A 334 -0.89 -10.57 -3.78
N ASP A 335 0.35 -11.01 -3.97
CA ASP A 335 0.70 -12.16 -4.81
C ASP A 335 1.95 -12.88 -4.26
N TYR A 336 2.40 -13.92 -4.95
CA TYR A 336 3.61 -14.66 -4.59
C TYR A 336 4.87 -13.82 -4.82
N GLY A 337 5.87 -13.98 -3.97
CA GLY A 337 7.21 -13.45 -4.23
C GLY A 337 7.90 -14.17 -5.39
N SER A 338 9.02 -13.64 -5.86
CA SER A 338 9.82 -14.27 -6.91
C SER A 338 10.35 -15.64 -6.43
N PRO A 339 10.19 -16.71 -7.21
CA PRO A 339 10.80 -17.99 -6.89
C PRO A 339 12.31 -17.90 -7.07
N GLY A 340 13.03 -18.66 -6.29
CA GLY A 340 14.48 -18.80 -6.41
C GLY A 340 15.24 -18.47 -5.15
N GLU A 341 16.54 -18.63 -5.22
CA GLU A 341 17.48 -18.35 -4.16
C GLU A 341 18.54 -17.38 -4.68
N SER A 342 18.90 -16.40 -3.88
CA SER A 342 19.99 -15.48 -4.26
C SER A 342 21.35 -16.18 -4.18
N SER A 343 22.37 -15.60 -4.80
CA SER A 343 23.77 -16.05 -4.67
C SER A 343 24.29 -16.07 -3.23
N THR A 344 23.57 -15.46 -2.31
CA THR A 344 23.84 -15.42 -0.85
C THR A 344 22.98 -16.41 -0.06
N GLY A 345 22.26 -17.32 -0.72
CA GLY A 345 21.38 -18.30 -0.08
C GLY A 345 20.06 -17.74 0.43
N ARG A 346 19.68 -16.51 0.04
CA ARG A 346 18.45 -15.86 0.48
C ARG A 346 17.30 -16.14 -0.47
N THR A 347 16.15 -16.42 0.10
CA THR A 347 14.91 -16.71 -0.65
C THR A 347 13.87 -15.63 -0.42
N SER A 348 12.88 -15.53 -1.31
CA SER A 348 11.71 -14.71 -1.07
C SER A 348 10.69 -15.45 -0.22
N PHE A 349 9.99 -14.70 0.63
CA PHE A 349 8.87 -15.22 1.40
C PHE A 349 7.66 -15.43 0.50
N GLN A 350 6.99 -16.60 0.62
CA GLN A 350 5.90 -17.00 -0.27
C GLN A 350 4.56 -17.19 0.45
N GLY A 351 4.47 -16.83 1.72
CA GLY A 351 3.27 -17.07 2.53
C GLY A 351 2.27 -15.91 2.54
N PHE A 352 1.07 -16.15 3.09
CA PHE A 352 0.02 -15.16 3.34
C PHE A 352 -0.50 -14.41 2.10
N VAL A 353 -0.55 -15.09 0.97
CA VAL A 353 -0.98 -14.53 -0.32
C VAL A 353 -2.50 -14.45 -0.37
N GLY A 354 -3.03 -13.22 -0.45
CA GLY A 354 -4.47 -12.93 -0.36
C GLY A 354 -5.14 -12.49 -1.67
N GLY A 355 -4.41 -12.20 -2.72
CA GLY A 355 -4.97 -11.55 -3.90
C GLY A 355 -5.22 -10.05 -3.66
N ASP A 356 -6.35 -9.52 -4.12
CA ASP A 356 -6.74 -8.17 -3.71
C ASP A 356 -7.08 -8.15 -2.22
N ILE A 357 -6.62 -7.12 -1.51
CA ILE A 357 -6.82 -6.97 -0.07
C ILE A 357 -7.57 -5.66 0.17
N ILE A 358 -8.65 -5.74 0.94
CA ILE A 358 -9.54 -4.61 1.20
C ILE A 358 -9.61 -4.37 2.70
N ILE A 359 -9.27 -3.17 3.12
CA ILE A 359 -9.44 -2.68 4.48
C ILE A 359 -10.69 -1.82 4.51
N SER A 360 -11.53 -2.01 5.52
CA SER A 360 -12.71 -1.16 5.74
C SER A 360 -12.83 -0.82 7.21
N THR A 361 -13.14 0.44 7.53
CA THR A 361 -13.29 0.93 8.90
C THR A 361 -14.23 2.10 9.01
N ASP A 362 -14.98 2.15 10.11
CA ASP A 362 -15.75 3.32 10.54
C ASP A 362 -14.91 4.32 11.37
N GLY A 363 -13.64 3.98 11.59
CA GLY A 363 -12.68 4.77 12.37
C GLY A 363 -12.80 4.63 13.88
N ASN A 364 -13.88 4.07 14.41
CA ASN A 364 -14.21 4.14 15.84
C ASN A 364 -14.29 2.79 16.54
N THR A 365 -14.96 1.80 15.95
CA THR A 365 -15.24 0.53 16.64
C THR A 365 -14.27 -0.58 16.26
N ASN A 366 -13.98 -0.71 14.96
CA ASN A 366 -13.10 -1.74 14.44
C ASN A 366 -12.66 -1.44 13.00
N TYR A 367 -11.71 -2.21 12.52
CA TYR A 367 -11.43 -2.32 11.10
C TYR A 367 -11.47 -3.79 10.66
N SER A 368 -11.76 -4.03 9.41
CA SER A 368 -11.77 -5.36 8.81
C SER A 368 -10.81 -5.44 7.65
N ILE A 369 -10.20 -6.60 7.47
CA ILE A 369 -9.39 -6.93 6.31
C ILE A 369 -10.05 -8.09 5.60
N GLU A 370 -10.41 -7.88 4.34
CA GLU A 370 -10.97 -8.88 3.44
C GLU A 370 -9.96 -9.15 2.32
N TRP A 371 -9.79 -10.39 1.94
CA TRP A 371 -8.95 -10.81 0.84
C TRP A 371 -9.71 -11.73 -0.11
N THR A 372 -9.40 -11.63 -1.41
CA THR A 372 -10.21 -12.27 -2.47
C THR A 372 -9.77 -13.68 -2.80
N GLY A 373 -8.56 -14.06 -2.46
CA GLY A 373 -7.95 -15.32 -2.90
C GLY A 373 -7.54 -15.32 -4.38
N ASN A 374 -7.81 -14.25 -5.13
CA ASN A 374 -7.49 -14.15 -6.55
C ASN A 374 -6.00 -13.82 -6.75
N THR A 375 -5.19 -14.83 -6.93
CA THR A 375 -3.79 -14.64 -7.30
C THR A 375 -3.63 -14.57 -8.81
N ILE A 376 -2.71 -13.72 -9.28
CA ILE A 376 -2.37 -13.63 -10.72
C ILE A 376 -1.47 -14.80 -11.12
N HIS A 377 -0.63 -15.22 -10.20
CA HIS A 377 0.36 -16.27 -10.43
C HIS A 377 0.06 -17.49 -9.57
N SER A 378 0.51 -18.64 -10.04
CA SER A 378 0.48 -19.88 -9.26
C SER A 378 1.81 -20.09 -8.55
N PRO A 379 1.82 -20.71 -7.36
CA PRO A 379 3.07 -21.02 -6.68
C PRO A 379 3.92 -21.96 -7.53
N LYS A 380 5.20 -21.62 -7.70
CA LYS A 380 6.17 -22.49 -8.41
C LYS A 380 6.81 -23.53 -7.49
N THR A 381 6.61 -23.40 -6.21
CA THR A 381 7.12 -24.33 -5.18
C THR A 381 6.02 -24.68 -4.19
N VAL A 382 5.95 -25.94 -3.79
CA VAL A 382 4.80 -26.58 -3.09
C VAL A 382 4.64 -26.15 -1.62
N HIS A 383 5.38 -25.16 -1.12
CA HIS A 383 5.44 -24.93 0.32
C HIS A 383 4.43 -23.92 0.87
N TYR A 384 3.72 -23.19 0.00
CA TYR A 384 2.78 -22.18 0.46
C TYR A 384 1.55 -22.12 -0.45
N GLU A 385 0.40 -22.32 0.13
CA GLU A 385 -0.89 -22.21 -0.55
C GLU A 385 -1.39 -20.75 -0.47
N SER A 386 -2.13 -20.33 -1.51
CA SER A 386 -2.91 -19.09 -1.42
C SER A 386 -3.94 -19.25 -0.29
N ILE A 387 -4.13 -18.19 0.46
CA ILE A 387 -5.19 -18.17 1.47
C ILE A 387 -6.52 -18.08 0.69
N PRO A 388 -7.46 -19.00 0.89
CA PRO A 388 -8.81 -18.87 0.33
C PRO A 388 -9.41 -17.51 0.72
N SER A 389 -10.30 -16.98 -0.10
CA SER A 389 -10.99 -15.72 0.22
C SER A 389 -11.54 -15.73 1.64
N GLY A 390 -11.40 -14.63 2.34
CA GLY A 390 -11.81 -14.55 3.74
C GLY A 390 -11.87 -13.13 4.26
N LYS A 391 -12.23 -13.01 5.54
CA LYS A 391 -12.31 -11.74 6.24
C LYS A 391 -11.92 -11.92 7.70
N THR A 392 -11.15 -10.96 8.23
CA THR A 392 -10.81 -10.86 9.64
C THR A 392 -11.21 -9.48 10.16
N ASN A 393 -11.76 -9.43 11.38
CA ASN A 393 -12.08 -8.18 12.06
C ASN A 393 -11.07 -7.96 13.20
N PHE A 394 -10.60 -6.72 13.30
CA PHE A 394 -9.70 -6.25 14.36
C PHE A 394 -10.44 -5.18 15.17
N LYS A 395 -10.35 -5.27 16.49
CA LYS A 395 -10.86 -4.23 17.38
C LYS A 395 -9.75 -3.24 17.69
N PHE A 396 -10.08 -1.97 17.78
CA PHE A 396 -9.15 -0.99 18.32
C PHE A 396 -8.89 -1.27 19.79
N ASP A 397 -7.66 -1.08 20.23
CA ASP A 397 -7.32 -1.17 21.64
C ASP A 397 -8.09 -0.09 22.41
N GLU A 398 -8.65 -0.46 23.58
CA GLU A 398 -9.47 0.45 24.38
C GLU A 398 -8.67 1.66 24.90
N THR A 399 -7.35 1.58 24.84
CA THR A 399 -6.41 2.61 25.30
C THR A 399 -6.05 3.66 24.25
N ARG A 400 -6.57 3.54 23.02
CA ARG A 400 -6.35 4.51 21.94
C ARG A 400 -7.39 5.62 21.92
#